data_7bda26bbc0b9ba8817e5239e07dd4a0c
#
_entry.id   7bda26bbc0b9ba8817e5239e07dd4a0c
#
_cell.length_a   1.000
_cell.length_b   1.000
_cell.length_c   1.000
_cell.angle_alpha   90.00
_cell.angle_beta   90.00
_cell.angle_gamma   90.00
#
_symmetry.space_group_name_H-M   'P 1'
#
loop_
_entity.id
_entity.type
_entity.pdbx_description
1 polymer ?
#
loop_
_entity_poly.entity_id
_entity_poly.type
_entity_poly.pdbx_seq_one_letter_code
_entity_poly.pdbx_strand_id
1 'polypeptide(L)'
;MPQFRYTATNAQGKTVRGMADAPSEEALYTKLRDDGLYMSEALQTKRVRSTFRPLKTAVLADFCRNLGTLLTAGVPLVRAFRIMADERTIDARQKALYEAILSELRKGVPLSDAMESCAPAFPTLLLAMIRSAEGTGSIDHACARMATYYEREHKMNQQVGNSMMYPIILSVLIVGVIAILMTFVLPQFKPMFDQMETLPFLTQLLFDVSDFVGANWPV
;
A
#
# COMPACT_ATOMS: atom_id res chain seq x y z
N MET A 1 9.38 4.31 -22.05
CA MET A 1 9.90 5.63 -22.37
C MET A 1 10.44 6.24 -21.08
N PRO A 2 11.58 6.94 -21.10
CA PRO A 2 12.06 7.61 -19.90
C PRO A 2 11.09 8.72 -19.48
N GLN A 3 10.91 8.87 -18.16
CA GLN A 3 10.06 9.90 -17.57
C GLN A 3 10.95 11.05 -17.09
N PHE A 4 10.58 12.27 -17.43
CA PHE A 4 11.29 13.47 -17.03
C PHE A 4 10.43 14.28 -16.07
N ARG A 5 11.03 14.70 -14.96
CA ARG A 5 10.46 15.77 -14.12
C ARG A 5 11.01 17.08 -14.64
N TYR A 6 10.14 17.99 -15.01
CA TYR A 6 10.53 19.28 -15.54
C TYR A 6 10.03 20.43 -14.69
N THR A 7 10.81 21.49 -14.67
CA THR A 7 10.41 22.80 -14.19
C THR A 7 10.42 23.73 -15.40
N ALA A 8 9.27 24.29 -15.72
CA ALA A 8 9.11 25.20 -16.86
C ALA A 8 8.43 26.49 -16.43
N THR A 9 8.65 27.57 -17.18
CA THR A 9 8.04 28.87 -16.93
C THR A 9 7.13 29.20 -18.10
N ASN A 10 5.88 29.59 -17.80
CA ASN A 10 4.96 30.03 -18.86
C ASN A 10 5.26 31.47 -19.32
N ALA A 11 4.59 31.93 -20.37
CA ALA A 11 4.75 33.28 -20.92
C ALA A 11 4.43 34.39 -19.91
N GLN A 12 3.74 34.09 -18.79
CA GLN A 12 3.42 35.05 -17.74
C GLN A 12 4.44 35.01 -16.59
N GLY A 13 5.58 34.29 -16.72
CA GLY A 13 6.60 34.20 -15.68
C GLY A 13 6.28 33.25 -14.50
N LYS A 14 5.18 32.49 -14.57
CA LYS A 14 4.79 31.56 -13.53
C LYS A 14 5.48 30.21 -13.73
N THR A 15 6.14 29.71 -12.69
CA THR A 15 6.80 28.42 -12.69
C THR A 15 5.78 27.28 -12.61
N VAL A 16 5.84 26.36 -13.56
CA VAL A 16 5.03 25.13 -13.62
C VAL A 16 5.96 23.94 -13.48
N ARG A 17 5.62 23.02 -12.56
CA ARG A 17 6.34 21.76 -12.38
C ARG A 17 5.45 20.61 -12.83
N GLY A 18 6.02 19.69 -13.61
CA GLY A 18 5.26 18.54 -14.11
C GLY A 18 6.15 17.33 -14.38
N MET A 19 5.50 16.23 -14.77
CA MET A 19 6.17 15.04 -15.28
C MET A 19 5.67 14.77 -16.68
N ALA A 20 6.58 14.45 -17.59
CA ALA A 20 6.25 14.07 -18.96
C ALA A 20 7.12 12.91 -19.42
N ASP A 21 6.54 12.04 -20.25
CA ASP A 21 7.26 10.96 -20.91
C ASP A 21 7.80 11.47 -22.24
N ALA A 22 9.11 11.37 -22.43
CA ALA A 22 9.78 11.73 -23.68
C ALA A 22 10.95 10.76 -23.97
N PRO A 23 11.28 10.50 -25.23
CA PRO A 23 12.39 9.62 -25.60
C PRO A 23 13.76 10.24 -25.28
N SER A 24 13.87 11.58 -25.30
CA SER A 24 15.06 12.35 -24.95
C SER A 24 14.68 13.68 -24.31
N GLU A 25 15.66 14.36 -23.71
CA GLU A 25 15.50 15.70 -23.16
C GLU A 25 15.14 16.73 -24.24
N GLU A 26 15.73 16.60 -25.42
CA GLU A 26 15.44 17.45 -26.57
C GLU A 26 13.99 17.31 -27.08
N ALA A 27 13.47 16.06 -27.08
CA ALA A 27 12.08 15.81 -27.45
C ALA A 27 11.11 16.36 -26.40
N LEU A 28 11.49 16.36 -25.13
CA LEU A 28 10.74 17.00 -24.06
C LEU A 28 10.71 18.52 -24.24
N TYR A 29 11.88 19.12 -24.54
CA TYR A 29 12.00 20.56 -24.78
C TYR A 29 11.09 21.02 -25.93
N THR A 30 11.10 20.28 -27.05
CA THR A 30 10.24 20.58 -28.19
C THR A 30 8.76 20.50 -27.80
N LYS A 31 8.37 19.47 -27.13
CA LYS A 31 6.98 19.25 -26.66
C LYS A 31 6.50 20.38 -25.75
N LEU A 32 7.31 20.74 -24.73
CA LEU A 32 6.97 21.81 -23.78
C LEU A 32 6.93 23.18 -24.46
N ARG A 33 7.79 23.42 -25.45
CA ARG A 33 7.79 24.65 -26.24
C ARG A 33 6.52 24.79 -27.08
N ASP A 34 6.03 23.70 -27.66
CA ASP A 34 4.76 23.67 -28.39
C ASP A 34 3.57 23.98 -27.46
N ASP A 35 3.66 23.60 -26.20
CA ASP A 35 2.69 23.91 -25.12
C ASP A 35 2.89 25.33 -24.54
N GLY A 36 3.80 26.14 -25.05
CA GLY A 36 4.08 27.50 -24.60
C GLY A 36 4.83 27.57 -23.26
N LEU A 37 5.52 26.50 -22.88
CA LEU A 37 6.27 26.38 -21.66
C LEU A 37 7.78 26.38 -21.94
N TYR A 38 8.51 27.28 -21.30
CA TYR A 38 9.96 27.38 -21.42
C TYR A 38 10.59 26.54 -20.29
N MET A 39 11.24 25.43 -20.65
CA MET A 39 11.90 24.53 -19.74
C MET A 39 13.11 25.20 -19.09
N SER A 40 13.13 25.26 -17.75
CA SER A 40 14.25 25.80 -16.97
C SER A 40 15.18 24.69 -16.49
N GLU A 41 14.63 23.51 -16.18
CA GLU A 41 15.38 22.35 -15.70
C GLU A 41 14.62 21.07 -16.02
N ALA A 42 15.33 20.05 -16.51
CA ALA A 42 14.80 18.71 -16.70
C ALA A 42 15.68 17.69 -15.98
N LEU A 43 15.08 16.93 -15.08
CA LEU A 43 15.73 15.82 -14.42
C LEU A 43 15.14 14.52 -14.99
N GLN A 44 15.96 13.73 -15.67
CA GLN A 44 15.57 12.40 -16.09
C GLN A 44 15.32 11.53 -14.84
N THR A 45 14.05 11.31 -14.55
CA THR A 45 13.69 10.35 -13.51
C THR A 45 13.89 8.96 -14.11
N LYS A 46 15.04 8.33 -13.83
CA LYS A 46 15.19 6.91 -14.09
C LYS A 46 14.06 6.22 -13.35
N ARG A 47 13.09 5.69 -14.09
CA ARG A 47 12.16 4.70 -13.55
C ARG A 47 13.00 3.47 -13.21
N VAL A 48 13.63 3.50 -12.06
CA VAL A 48 14.18 2.29 -11.47
C VAL A 48 12.95 1.41 -11.32
N ARG A 49 12.85 0.36 -12.13
CA ARG A 49 11.91 -0.74 -11.86
C ARG A 49 12.29 -1.22 -10.46
N SER A 50 11.59 -0.71 -9.46
CA SER A 50 11.93 -1.03 -8.10
C SER A 50 11.63 -2.52 -7.91
N THR A 51 12.65 -3.26 -7.62
CA THR A 51 12.59 -4.68 -7.28
C THR A 51 11.91 -4.87 -5.92
N PHE A 52 11.63 -3.76 -5.22
CA PHE A 52 11.10 -3.76 -3.87
C PHE A 52 9.57 -3.70 -3.87
N ARG A 53 8.97 -4.44 -2.94
CA ARG A 53 7.53 -4.41 -2.67
C ARG A 53 7.26 -3.49 -1.47
N PRO A 54 6.04 -2.93 -1.36
CA PRO A 54 5.64 -2.17 -0.18
C PRO A 54 5.91 -2.95 1.10
N LEU A 55 6.49 -2.29 2.09
CA LEU A 55 6.73 -2.87 3.41
C LEU A 55 5.42 -2.94 4.20
N LYS A 56 5.27 -3.98 5.01
CA LYS A 56 4.14 -4.11 5.93
C LYS A 56 4.25 -3.06 7.04
N THR A 57 3.11 -2.64 7.58
CA THR A 57 3.02 -1.61 8.64
C THR A 57 3.87 -1.95 9.87
N ALA A 58 3.91 -3.22 10.28
CA ALA A 58 4.78 -3.67 11.38
C ALA A 58 6.27 -3.43 11.07
N VAL A 59 6.71 -3.77 9.85
CA VAL A 59 8.10 -3.58 9.42
C VAL A 59 8.46 -2.10 9.33
N LEU A 60 7.52 -1.24 8.90
CA LEU A 60 7.70 0.21 8.89
C LEU A 60 7.84 0.78 10.30
N ALA A 61 7.07 0.26 11.26
CA ALA A 61 7.18 0.64 12.67
C ALA A 61 8.56 0.29 13.24
N ASP A 62 9.03 -0.95 13.00
CA ASP A 62 10.33 -1.41 13.45
C ASP A 62 11.47 -0.65 12.78
N PHE A 63 11.39 -0.41 11.48
CA PHE A 63 12.34 0.41 10.74
C PHE A 63 12.47 1.81 11.35
N CYS A 64 11.35 2.50 11.55
CA CYS A 64 11.35 3.86 12.12
C CYS A 64 11.86 3.85 13.57
N ARG A 65 11.49 2.84 14.37
CA ARG A 65 11.95 2.72 15.76
C ARG A 65 13.44 2.50 15.84
N ASN A 66 13.98 1.53 15.09
CA ASN A 66 15.39 1.19 15.09
C ASN A 66 16.24 2.37 14.59
N LEU A 67 15.85 2.97 13.46
CA LEU A 67 16.55 4.13 12.92
C LEU A 67 16.51 5.32 13.89
N GLY A 68 15.34 5.65 14.44
CA GLY A 68 15.17 6.73 15.41
C GLY A 68 16.02 6.51 16.66
N THR A 69 16.03 5.30 17.23
CA THR A 69 16.85 4.97 18.41
C THR A 69 18.34 5.13 18.15
N LEU A 70 18.82 4.64 16.99
CA LEU A 70 20.23 4.76 16.61
C LEU A 70 20.65 6.23 16.43
N LEU A 71 19.81 7.03 15.78
CA LEU A 71 20.08 8.46 15.55
C LEU A 71 20.04 9.25 16.87
N THR A 72 19.08 8.99 17.76
CA THR A 72 19.01 9.59 19.09
C THR A 72 20.23 9.22 19.95
N ALA A 73 20.78 8.02 19.77
CA ALA A 73 22.05 7.62 20.40
C ALA A 73 23.31 8.27 19.75
N GLY A 74 23.13 9.18 18.78
CA GLY A 74 24.22 9.87 18.11
C GLY A 74 24.96 9.03 17.05
N VAL A 75 24.38 7.88 16.63
CA VAL A 75 24.99 7.05 15.58
C VAL A 75 24.81 7.74 14.23
N PRO A 76 25.91 7.97 13.46
CA PRO A 76 25.79 8.56 12.12
C PRO A 76 24.91 7.71 11.21
N LEU A 77 24.12 8.37 10.33
CA LEU A 77 23.11 7.76 9.48
C LEU A 77 23.64 6.56 8.67
N VAL A 78 24.81 6.70 8.03
CA VAL A 78 25.44 5.61 7.25
C VAL A 78 25.76 4.41 8.13
N ARG A 79 26.20 4.64 9.38
CA ARG A 79 26.49 3.56 10.33
C ARG A 79 25.22 2.92 10.86
N ALA A 80 24.16 3.70 11.08
CA ALA A 80 22.86 3.20 11.50
C ALA A 80 22.28 2.22 10.45
N PHE A 81 22.30 2.58 9.17
CA PHE A 81 21.86 1.68 8.10
C PHE A 81 22.71 0.43 7.98
N ARG A 82 24.01 0.51 8.23
CA ARG A 82 24.89 -0.68 8.25
C ARG A 82 24.50 -1.62 9.38
N ILE A 83 24.27 -1.10 10.59
CA ILE A 83 23.85 -1.89 11.76
C ILE A 83 22.51 -2.60 11.44
N MET A 84 21.55 -1.85 10.89
CA MET A 84 20.25 -2.41 10.51
C MET A 84 20.34 -3.46 9.41
N ALA A 85 21.25 -3.32 8.44
CA ALA A 85 21.47 -4.31 7.38
C ALA A 85 22.17 -5.58 7.86
N ASP A 86 22.98 -5.49 8.92
CA ASP A 86 23.71 -6.61 9.51
C ASP A 86 22.89 -7.36 10.58
N GLU A 87 21.68 -6.90 10.88
CA GLU A 87 20.80 -7.54 11.85
C GLU A 87 20.35 -8.93 11.36
N ARG A 88 20.45 -9.95 12.23
CA ARG A 88 20.17 -11.35 11.88
C ARG A 88 18.69 -11.69 11.73
N THR A 89 17.82 -10.85 12.28
CA THR A 89 16.37 -11.09 12.36
C THR A 89 15.62 -10.58 11.13
N ILE A 90 16.26 -9.82 10.24
CA ILE A 90 15.63 -9.23 9.06
C ILE A 90 15.59 -10.21 7.88
N ASP A 91 14.53 -10.11 7.08
CA ASP A 91 14.40 -10.86 5.83
C ASP A 91 15.46 -10.43 4.80
N ALA A 92 15.84 -11.35 3.92
CA ALA A 92 16.79 -11.07 2.83
C ALA A 92 16.35 -9.89 1.94
N ARG A 93 15.03 -9.64 1.83
CA ARG A 93 14.48 -8.50 1.07
C ARG A 93 14.70 -7.18 1.80
N GLN A 94 14.51 -7.16 3.13
CA GLN A 94 14.78 -5.98 3.96
C GLN A 94 16.27 -5.67 3.95
N LYS A 95 17.11 -6.69 4.05
CA LYS A 95 18.57 -6.54 3.95
C LYS A 95 18.97 -5.90 2.63
N ALA A 96 18.48 -6.41 1.50
CA ALA A 96 18.76 -5.85 0.18
C ALA A 96 18.26 -4.39 0.06
N LEU A 97 17.12 -4.05 0.67
CA LEU A 97 16.59 -2.70 0.71
C LEU A 97 17.51 -1.76 1.50
N TYR A 98 17.95 -2.18 2.70
CA TYR A 98 18.85 -1.36 3.52
C TYR A 98 20.24 -1.19 2.88
N GLU A 99 20.75 -2.23 2.22
CA GLU A 99 22.00 -2.15 1.46
C GLU A 99 21.88 -1.20 0.25
N ALA A 100 20.74 -1.21 -0.45
CA ALA A 100 20.49 -0.27 -1.54
C ALA A 100 20.49 1.19 -1.05
N ILE A 101 19.79 1.47 0.05
CA ILE A 101 19.79 2.81 0.67
C ILE A 101 21.19 3.18 1.14
N LEU A 102 21.89 2.26 1.80
CA LEU A 102 23.25 2.46 2.28
C LEU A 102 24.20 2.82 1.13
N SER A 103 24.03 2.21 -0.04
CA SER A 103 24.85 2.53 -1.21
C SER A 103 24.65 3.97 -1.70
N GLU A 104 23.42 4.47 -1.68
CA GLU A 104 23.10 5.84 -2.07
C GLU A 104 23.60 6.86 -1.01
N LEU A 105 23.39 6.57 0.27
CA LEU A 105 23.90 7.41 1.37
C LEU A 105 25.42 7.57 1.33
N ARG A 106 26.17 6.52 0.94
CA ARG A 106 27.64 6.59 0.77
C ARG A 106 28.07 7.50 -0.39
N LYS A 107 27.20 7.73 -1.36
CA LYS A 107 27.43 8.68 -2.47
C LYS A 107 27.07 10.11 -2.09
N GLY A 108 26.59 10.34 -0.86
CA GLY A 108 26.14 11.64 -0.37
C GLY A 108 24.72 12.01 -0.79
N VAL A 109 23.93 11.04 -1.30
CA VAL A 109 22.53 11.27 -1.65
C VAL A 109 21.73 11.46 -0.35
N PRO A 110 20.82 12.45 -0.26
CA PRO A 110 19.91 12.61 0.87
C PRO A 110 19.11 11.34 1.17
N LEU A 111 18.81 11.12 2.47
CA LEU A 111 18.06 9.92 2.89
C LEU A 111 16.70 9.82 2.21
N SER A 112 15.98 10.93 2.13
CA SER A 112 14.67 11.00 1.49
C SER A 112 14.71 10.55 0.03
N ASP A 113 15.73 10.95 -0.73
CA ASP A 113 15.91 10.60 -2.13
C ASP A 113 16.40 9.15 -2.29
N ALA A 114 17.29 8.69 -1.41
CA ALA A 114 17.72 7.29 -1.36
C ALA A 114 16.54 6.34 -1.08
N MET A 115 15.64 6.71 -0.15
CA MET A 115 14.42 5.95 0.13
C MET A 115 13.42 6.02 -1.03
N GLU A 116 13.26 7.17 -1.68
CA GLU A 116 12.39 7.34 -2.86
C GLU A 116 12.86 6.48 -4.04
N SER A 117 14.17 6.32 -4.23
CA SER A 117 14.75 5.44 -5.26
C SER A 117 14.35 3.97 -5.10
N CYS A 118 14.00 3.57 -3.88
CA CYS A 118 13.51 2.23 -3.53
C CYS A 118 11.97 2.11 -3.56
N ALA A 119 11.26 3.12 -4.10
CA ALA A 119 9.78 3.05 -4.21
C ALA A 119 9.35 1.79 -4.98
N PRO A 120 8.24 1.14 -4.62
CA PRO A 120 7.21 1.54 -3.66
C PRO A 120 7.43 0.99 -2.22
N ALA A 121 8.65 0.68 -1.81
CA ALA A 121 8.92 0.08 -0.48
C ALA A 121 8.38 0.95 0.67
N PHE A 122 8.51 2.27 0.56
CA PHE A 122 8.10 3.22 1.59
C PHE A 122 6.86 4.01 1.18
N PRO A 123 5.88 4.20 2.09
CA PRO A 123 4.73 5.06 1.86
C PRO A 123 5.13 6.53 1.66
N THR A 124 4.36 7.24 0.83
CA THR A 124 4.60 8.66 0.53
C THR A 124 4.62 9.56 1.76
N LEU A 125 3.79 9.23 2.77
CA LEU A 125 3.76 9.94 4.04
C LEU A 125 5.12 9.87 4.75
N LEU A 126 5.73 8.69 4.84
CA LEU A 126 7.03 8.51 5.47
C LEU A 126 8.12 9.28 4.73
N LEU A 127 8.13 9.20 3.38
CA LEU A 127 9.08 9.95 2.55
C LEU A 127 8.96 11.46 2.76
N ALA A 128 7.75 12.00 2.80
CA ALA A 128 7.51 13.42 3.04
C ALA A 128 7.98 13.86 4.44
N MET A 129 7.73 13.04 5.47
CA MET A 129 8.16 13.32 6.84
C MET A 129 9.68 13.30 6.98
N ILE A 130 10.36 12.31 6.38
CA ILE A 130 11.82 12.22 6.38
C ILE A 130 12.42 13.41 5.62
N ARG A 131 11.88 13.76 4.45
CA ARG A 131 12.35 14.91 3.65
C ARG A 131 12.26 16.23 4.42
N SER A 132 11.16 16.45 5.12
CA SER A 132 11.00 17.65 5.97
C SER A 132 11.98 17.65 7.14
N ALA A 133 12.18 16.50 7.77
CA ALA A 133 13.07 16.35 8.92
C ALA A 133 14.55 16.42 8.54
N GLU A 134 14.92 16.00 7.34
CA GLU A 134 16.27 16.06 6.81
C GLU A 134 16.73 17.53 6.65
N GLY A 135 15.84 18.41 6.15
CA GLY A 135 16.12 19.83 6.04
C GLY A 135 16.32 20.54 7.38
N THR A 136 15.78 20.00 8.47
CA THR A 136 15.89 20.55 9.83
C THR A 136 16.88 19.79 10.73
N GLY A 137 17.46 18.68 10.23
CA GLY A 137 18.37 17.82 10.99
C GLY A 137 17.70 17.02 12.12
N SER A 138 16.37 16.87 12.10
CA SER A 138 15.57 16.23 13.16
C SER A 138 14.96 14.89 12.72
N ILE A 139 15.72 14.09 11.98
CA ILE A 139 15.29 12.79 11.45
C ILE A 139 14.92 11.83 12.59
N ASP A 140 15.65 11.86 13.71
CA ASP A 140 15.38 11.07 14.91
C ASP A 140 13.97 11.29 15.45
N HIS A 141 13.55 12.54 15.61
CA HIS A 141 12.21 12.90 16.06
C HIS A 141 11.12 12.53 15.04
N ALA A 142 11.39 12.67 13.75
CA ALA A 142 10.48 12.25 12.71
C ALA A 142 10.28 10.73 12.75
N CYS A 143 11.37 9.96 12.85
CA CYS A 143 11.34 8.52 12.98
C CYS A 143 10.57 8.06 14.23
N ALA A 144 10.78 8.68 15.39
CA ALA A 144 10.05 8.36 16.62
C ALA A 144 8.53 8.57 16.47
N ARG A 145 8.11 9.67 15.85
CA ARG A 145 6.69 9.93 15.55
C ARG A 145 6.10 8.90 14.57
N MET A 146 6.83 8.60 13.50
CA MET A 146 6.38 7.63 12.50
C MET A 146 6.36 6.21 13.04
N ALA A 147 7.27 5.83 13.93
CA ALA A 147 7.21 4.55 14.64
C ALA A 147 5.90 4.41 15.42
N THR A 148 5.57 5.43 16.24
CA THR A 148 4.31 5.44 17.01
C THR A 148 3.08 5.40 16.10
N TYR A 149 3.11 6.11 14.98
CA TYR A 149 2.02 6.12 14.00
C TYR A 149 1.79 4.72 13.43
N TYR A 150 2.84 4.07 12.89
CA TYR A 150 2.73 2.74 12.30
C TYR A 150 2.41 1.64 13.32
N GLU A 151 2.87 1.77 14.57
CA GLU A 151 2.48 0.86 15.65
C GLU A 151 0.97 0.92 15.93
N ARG A 152 0.42 2.12 15.99
CA ARG A 152 -1.02 2.30 16.19
C ARG A 152 -1.82 1.76 15.01
N GLU A 153 -1.38 2.06 13.80
CA GLU A 153 -2.00 1.55 12.57
C GLU A 153 -1.98 0.01 12.53
N HIS A 154 -0.83 -0.59 12.88
CA HIS A 154 -0.70 -2.05 12.96
C HIS A 154 -1.65 -2.65 14.00
N LYS A 155 -1.73 -2.08 15.20
CA LYS A 155 -2.65 -2.52 16.26
C LYS A 155 -4.12 -2.41 15.83
N MET A 156 -4.50 -1.30 15.19
CA MET A 156 -5.87 -1.13 14.67
C MET A 156 -6.21 -2.19 13.64
N ASN A 157 -5.30 -2.45 12.69
CA ASN A 157 -5.51 -3.48 11.67
C ASN A 157 -5.66 -4.88 12.27
N GLN A 158 -4.89 -5.21 13.33
CA GLN A 158 -5.04 -6.46 14.06
C GLN A 158 -6.37 -6.54 14.81
N GLN A 159 -6.81 -5.46 15.46
CA GLN A 159 -8.08 -5.43 16.17
C GLN A 159 -9.26 -5.62 15.22
N VAL A 160 -9.25 -4.95 14.06
CA VAL A 160 -10.28 -5.13 13.03
C VAL A 160 -10.31 -6.58 12.54
N GLY A 161 -9.14 -7.17 12.24
CA GLY A 161 -9.05 -8.56 11.82
C GLY A 161 -9.62 -9.54 12.85
N ASN A 162 -9.29 -9.36 14.13
CA ASN A 162 -9.79 -10.20 15.21
C ASN A 162 -11.29 -10.00 15.46
N SER A 163 -11.79 -8.76 15.35
CA SER A 163 -13.21 -8.45 15.57
C SER A 163 -14.11 -9.02 14.47
N MET A 164 -13.59 -9.23 13.25
CA MET A 164 -14.34 -9.80 12.13
C MET A 164 -14.56 -11.33 12.26
N MET A 165 -13.83 -11.99 13.15
CA MET A 165 -13.96 -13.45 13.33
C MET A 165 -15.35 -13.86 13.82
N TYR A 166 -15.90 -13.13 14.79
CA TYR A 166 -17.25 -13.42 15.34
C TYR A 166 -18.37 -13.25 14.28
N PRO A 167 -18.45 -12.12 13.54
CA PRO A 167 -19.43 -11.98 12.47
C PRO A 167 -19.31 -13.04 11.37
N ILE A 168 -18.11 -13.46 11.02
CA ILE A 168 -17.88 -14.51 10.02
C ILE A 168 -18.43 -15.84 10.52
N ILE A 169 -18.09 -16.27 11.73
CA ILE A 169 -18.57 -17.52 12.30
C ILE A 169 -20.11 -17.53 12.39
N LEU A 170 -20.69 -16.43 12.87
CA LEU A 170 -22.14 -16.30 12.99
C LEU A 170 -22.81 -16.35 11.61
N SER A 171 -22.26 -15.67 10.62
CA SER A 171 -22.76 -15.67 9.23
C SER A 171 -22.72 -17.07 8.63
N VAL A 172 -21.62 -17.80 8.80
CA VAL A 172 -21.48 -19.18 8.31
C VAL A 172 -22.53 -20.10 8.97
N LEU A 173 -22.73 -19.92 10.30
CA LEU A 173 -23.74 -20.71 11.02
C LEU A 173 -25.16 -20.42 10.52
N ILE A 174 -25.52 -19.15 10.34
CA ILE A 174 -26.83 -18.74 9.83
C ILE A 174 -27.05 -19.32 8.41
N VAL A 175 -26.08 -19.17 7.51
CA VAL A 175 -26.15 -19.71 6.14
C VAL A 175 -26.29 -21.24 6.18
N GLY A 176 -25.55 -21.91 7.07
CA GLY A 176 -25.65 -23.37 7.26
C GLY A 176 -27.04 -23.80 7.72
N VAL A 177 -27.62 -23.11 8.70
CA VAL A 177 -28.99 -23.41 9.16
C VAL A 177 -30.02 -23.18 8.05
N ILE A 178 -29.90 -22.07 7.32
CA ILE A 178 -30.82 -21.80 6.18
C ILE A 178 -30.66 -22.88 5.12
N ALA A 179 -29.47 -23.30 4.77
CA ALA A 179 -29.24 -24.37 3.79
C ALA A 179 -29.87 -25.68 4.23
N ILE A 180 -29.72 -26.06 5.50
CA ILE A 180 -30.36 -27.27 6.06
C ILE A 180 -31.89 -27.18 5.98
N LEU A 181 -32.48 -26.04 6.36
CA LEU A 181 -33.89 -25.83 6.30
C LEU A 181 -34.41 -25.91 4.85
N MET A 182 -33.72 -25.31 3.90
CA MET A 182 -34.07 -25.34 2.47
C MET A 182 -33.96 -26.73 1.87
N THR A 183 -32.94 -27.51 2.28
CA THR A 183 -32.68 -28.84 1.67
C THR A 183 -33.51 -29.96 2.30
N PHE A 184 -33.76 -29.91 3.63
CA PHE A 184 -34.44 -30.99 4.33
C PHE A 184 -35.86 -30.67 4.75
N VAL A 185 -36.13 -29.46 5.20
CA VAL A 185 -37.44 -29.11 5.77
C VAL A 185 -38.39 -28.64 4.68
N LEU A 186 -37.97 -27.77 3.80
CA LEU A 186 -38.82 -27.18 2.76
C LEU A 186 -39.42 -28.23 1.81
N PRO A 187 -38.68 -29.27 1.34
CA PRO A 187 -39.25 -30.31 0.48
C PRO A 187 -40.38 -31.10 1.11
N GLN A 188 -40.43 -31.25 2.45
CA GLN A 188 -41.49 -31.97 3.13
C GLN A 188 -42.85 -31.26 3.05
N PHE A 189 -42.83 -29.95 2.82
CA PHE A 189 -44.04 -29.15 2.67
C PHE A 189 -44.54 -29.03 1.20
N LYS A 190 -43.72 -29.41 0.20
CA LYS A 190 -44.13 -29.37 -1.22
C LYS A 190 -45.51 -30.05 -1.47
N PRO A 191 -45.80 -31.30 -0.97
CA PRO A 191 -47.07 -31.94 -1.22
C PRO A 191 -48.30 -31.21 -0.64
N MET A 192 -48.07 -30.40 0.39
CA MET A 192 -49.15 -29.65 1.05
C MET A 192 -49.46 -28.36 0.25
N PHE A 193 -48.46 -27.79 -0.40
CA PHE A 193 -48.60 -26.57 -1.21
C PHE A 193 -49.10 -26.89 -2.64
N ASP A 194 -48.85 -28.08 -3.17
CA ASP A 194 -49.37 -28.54 -4.48
C ASP A 194 -50.91 -28.63 -4.55
N GLN A 195 -51.56 -28.62 -3.37
CA GLN A 195 -53.02 -28.61 -3.28
C GLN A 195 -53.62 -27.18 -3.29
N MET A 196 -52.79 -26.13 -3.30
CA MET A 196 -53.24 -24.75 -3.34
C MET A 196 -53.11 -24.19 -4.77
N GLU A 197 -54.22 -23.68 -5.32
CA GLU A 197 -54.29 -23.14 -6.70
C GLU A 197 -53.43 -21.86 -6.91
N THR A 198 -53.01 -21.15 -5.84
CA THR A 198 -52.17 -19.93 -5.93
C THR A 198 -51.18 -19.85 -4.78
N LEU A 199 -49.91 -19.96 -5.09
CA LEU A 199 -48.83 -19.72 -4.14
C LEU A 199 -48.47 -18.21 -4.09
N PRO A 200 -48.28 -17.60 -2.89
CA PRO A 200 -47.77 -16.26 -2.81
C PRO A 200 -46.37 -16.14 -3.45
N PHE A 201 -46.09 -15.01 -4.11
CA PHE A 201 -44.85 -14.76 -4.83
C PHE A 201 -43.57 -15.05 -3.99
N LEU A 202 -43.56 -14.73 -2.70
CA LEU A 202 -42.47 -15.01 -1.80
C LEU A 202 -42.21 -16.52 -1.60
N THR A 203 -43.29 -17.32 -1.59
CA THR A 203 -43.17 -18.77 -1.44
C THR A 203 -42.61 -19.42 -2.71
N GLN A 204 -43.03 -18.94 -3.90
CA GLN A 204 -42.45 -19.37 -5.17
C GLN A 204 -40.95 -19.07 -5.25
N LEU A 205 -40.52 -17.85 -4.89
CA LEU A 205 -39.12 -17.47 -4.85
C LEU A 205 -38.29 -18.36 -3.89
N LEU A 206 -38.86 -18.75 -2.75
CA LEU A 206 -38.21 -19.64 -1.80
C LEU A 206 -38.02 -21.05 -2.36
N PHE A 207 -39.01 -21.59 -3.10
CA PHE A 207 -38.89 -22.88 -3.75
C PHE A 207 -37.87 -22.86 -4.89
N ASP A 208 -37.86 -21.82 -5.72
CA ASP A 208 -36.89 -21.65 -6.82
C ASP A 208 -35.47 -21.59 -6.28
N VAL A 209 -35.21 -20.86 -5.17
CA VAL A 209 -33.93 -20.81 -4.50
C VAL A 209 -33.57 -22.17 -3.89
N SER A 210 -34.53 -22.89 -3.28
CA SER A 210 -34.29 -24.21 -2.73
C SER A 210 -33.91 -25.22 -3.79
N ASP A 211 -34.60 -25.23 -4.94
CA ASP A 211 -34.34 -26.13 -6.05
C ASP A 211 -32.97 -25.79 -6.72
N PHE A 212 -32.62 -24.50 -6.82
CA PHE A 212 -31.31 -24.08 -7.30
C PHE A 212 -30.17 -24.53 -6.38
N VAL A 213 -30.34 -24.41 -5.06
CA VAL A 213 -29.35 -24.86 -4.07
C VAL A 213 -29.25 -26.39 -4.08
N GLY A 214 -30.38 -27.12 -4.16
CA GLY A 214 -30.39 -28.57 -4.23
C GLY A 214 -29.78 -29.14 -5.52
N ALA A 215 -29.93 -28.44 -6.64
CA ALA A 215 -29.38 -28.86 -7.94
C ALA A 215 -27.88 -28.57 -8.09
N ASN A 216 -27.35 -27.52 -7.44
CA ASN A 216 -25.97 -27.10 -7.57
C ASN A 216 -25.06 -27.52 -6.41
N TRP A 217 -25.58 -28.17 -5.38
CA TRP A 217 -24.78 -28.69 -4.29
C TRP A 217 -24.39 -30.14 -4.58
N PRO A 218 -23.11 -30.43 -4.95
CA PRO A 218 -22.67 -31.82 -5.09
C PRO A 218 -22.56 -32.43 -3.69
N VAL A 219 -23.35 -33.46 -3.42
CA VAL A 219 -23.16 -34.37 -2.29
C VAL A 219 -21.92 -35.22 -2.52
#